data_970b5ab8ded4d07fcaca96985504d665
#
_entry.id   970b5ab8ded4d07fcaca96985504d665
#
_cell.length_a   1.000
_cell.length_b   1.000
_cell.length_c   1.000
_cell.angle_alpha   90.00
_cell.angle_beta   90.00
_cell.angle_gamma   90.00
#
_symmetry.space_group_name_H-M   'P 1'
#
loop_
_entity.id
_entity.type
_entity.pdbx_description
1 polymer ?
#
loop_
_entity_poly.entity_id
_entity_poly.type
_entity_poly.pdbx_seq_one_letter_code
_entity_poly.pdbx_strand_id
1 'polypeptide(L)'
;YAKKCDIIYWYCIVSSHDGGIITRRKFNMKTKVNTKSLVILGLMTALTMIFSFTPIGSIPIGPLVITLNVIPIAIAAVTVGPVGSAVIGGVFGLLSFLQCFGIGVPSGMGAALVAIDPVLAFVQRFVPRLLDGIIVGFIAKGMSKVTNNYVSYAVTGFFTAFLNTAFFMSALVLLFGNTDYVKELMGGKNIIVFICTFVGINALVEMAVCTFVTGTVGAALYKARFIPSKNKAQA
;
A
#
# COMPACT_ATOMS: atom_id res chain seq x y z
N TYR A 1 -26.00 -15.18 -19.07
CA TYR A 1 -25.85 -13.90 -19.81
C TYR A 1 -24.86 -13.03 -19.01
N ALA A 2 -23.55 -13.11 -19.33
CA ALA A 2 -22.54 -12.24 -18.76
C ALA A 2 -22.33 -11.08 -19.73
N LYS A 3 -22.72 -9.86 -19.32
CA LYS A 3 -22.43 -8.63 -20.06
C LYS A 3 -20.91 -8.40 -20.05
N LYS A 4 -20.33 -8.37 -21.25
CA LYS A 4 -18.98 -7.85 -21.50
C LYS A 4 -18.95 -6.37 -21.10
N CYS A 5 -18.12 -6.02 -20.12
CA CYS A 5 -17.70 -4.63 -19.90
C CYS A 5 -16.47 -4.38 -20.77
N ASP A 6 -16.59 -3.42 -21.67
CA ASP A 6 -15.59 -3.05 -22.66
C ASP A 6 -14.49 -2.18 -22.06
N ILE A 7 -13.29 -2.63 -22.09
CA ILE A 7 -12.06 -2.19 -22.78
C ILE A 7 -11.76 -0.68 -22.66
N ILE A 8 -10.79 -0.37 -21.77
CA ILE A 8 -10.03 0.87 -21.83
C ILE A 8 -8.82 0.63 -22.72
N TYR A 9 -8.79 1.32 -23.89
CA TYR A 9 -7.66 1.32 -24.80
C TYR A 9 -6.67 2.43 -24.42
N TRP A 10 -5.46 2.06 -24.03
CA TRP A 10 -4.33 2.99 -23.97
C TRP A 10 -3.49 2.84 -25.23
N TYR A 11 -3.33 3.93 -25.99
CA TYR A 11 -2.42 3.98 -27.12
C TYR A 11 -1.09 4.56 -26.67
N CYS A 12 -0.01 3.79 -26.79
CA CYS A 12 1.34 4.29 -26.67
C CYS A 12 1.93 4.46 -28.08
N ILE A 13 2.18 5.70 -28.49
CA ILE A 13 2.85 6.02 -29.75
C ILE A 13 4.35 6.02 -29.46
N VAL A 14 5.06 4.99 -29.89
CA VAL A 14 6.52 4.98 -29.93
C VAL A 14 6.93 5.45 -31.31
N SER A 15 7.48 6.66 -31.40
CA SER A 15 8.10 7.20 -32.60
C SER A 15 9.52 6.63 -32.72
N SER A 16 9.78 5.82 -33.75
CA SER A 16 11.12 5.43 -34.16
C SER A 16 11.54 6.28 -35.37
N HIS A 17 12.72 6.88 -35.29
CA HIS A 17 13.25 7.87 -36.24
C HIS A 17 13.95 7.25 -37.45
N ASP A 18 13.60 6.03 -37.85
CA ASP A 18 14.10 5.43 -39.09
C ASP A 18 12.92 4.88 -39.91
N GLY A 19 12.81 5.31 -41.14
CA GLY A 19 11.71 5.15 -42.11
C GLY A 19 11.22 3.71 -42.38
N GLY A 20 10.85 2.97 -41.37
CA GLY A 20 10.32 1.62 -41.41
C GLY A 20 8.85 1.58 -41.02
N ILE A 21 8.11 0.72 -41.70
CA ILE A 21 6.68 0.43 -41.57
C ILE A 21 6.22 0.42 -40.11
N ILE A 22 5.27 1.29 -39.74
CA ILE A 22 4.67 1.35 -38.40
C ILE A 22 3.85 0.09 -38.15
N THR A 23 4.44 -0.90 -37.51
CA THR A 23 3.71 -2.07 -37.04
C THR A 23 3.00 -1.69 -35.75
N ARG A 24 1.69 -1.44 -35.81
CA ARG A 24 0.82 -1.24 -34.64
C ARG A 24 0.75 -2.53 -33.83
N ARG A 25 1.61 -2.68 -32.83
CA ARG A 25 1.40 -3.73 -31.82
C ARG A 25 0.21 -3.35 -30.93
N LYS A 26 -0.93 -3.97 -31.16
CA LYS A 26 -2.06 -3.93 -30.22
C LYS A 26 -1.64 -4.65 -28.94
N PHE A 27 -1.35 -3.90 -27.90
CA PHE A 27 -1.17 -4.47 -26.57
C PHE A 27 -2.57 -4.79 -26.01
N ASN A 28 -2.97 -6.04 -26.15
CA ASN A 28 -4.28 -6.53 -25.70
C ASN A 28 -4.13 -6.90 -24.21
N MET A 29 -4.20 -5.94 -23.30
CA MET A 29 -4.35 -6.21 -21.88
C MET A 29 -5.80 -6.64 -21.63
N LYS A 30 -6.12 -7.90 -21.87
CA LYS A 30 -7.33 -8.52 -21.35
C LYS A 30 -7.16 -8.74 -19.85
N THR A 31 -7.37 -7.73 -19.06
CA THR A 31 -7.60 -7.90 -17.63
C THR A 31 -8.99 -8.51 -17.47
N LYS A 32 -9.07 -9.84 -17.45
CA LYS A 32 -10.26 -10.52 -16.96
C LYS A 32 -10.37 -10.20 -15.47
N VAL A 33 -11.11 -9.16 -15.11
CA VAL A 33 -11.44 -8.88 -13.72
C VAL A 33 -12.29 -10.06 -13.24
N ASN A 34 -11.67 -10.91 -12.44
CA ASN A 34 -12.37 -12.07 -11.87
C ASN A 34 -13.31 -11.53 -10.78
N THR A 35 -14.58 -11.91 -10.80
CA THR A 35 -15.59 -11.52 -9.79
C THR A 35 -15.08 -11.74 -8.36
N LYS A 36 -14.31 -12.80 -8.11
CA LYS A 36 -13.67 -13.06 -6.80
C LYS A 36 -12.70 -11.96 -6.41
N SER A 37 -11.87 -11.48 -7.33
CA SER A 37 -10.93 -10.38 -7.08
C SER A 37 -11.66 -9.07 -6.76
N LEU A 38 -12.77 -8.79 -7.44
CA LEU A 38 -13.58 -7.60 -7.20
C LEU A 38 -14.21 -7.63 -5.79
N VAL A 39 -14.75 -8.78 -5.40
CA VAL A 39 -15.33 -8.97 -4.05
C VAL A 39 -14.26 -8.78 -2.96
N ILE A 40 -13.07 -9.36 -3.15
CA ILE A 40 -11.97 -9.18 -2.19
C ILE A 40 -11.54 -7.72 -2.12
N LEU A 41 -11.40 -7.03 -3.25
CA LEU A 41 -11.04 -5.61 -3.26
C LEU A 41 -12.10 -4.76 -2.56
N GLY A 42 -13.39 -5.02 -2.80
CA GLY A 42 -14.48 -4.34 -2.10
C GLY A 42 -14.43 -4.57 -0.58
N LEU A 43 -14.18 -5.81 -0.15
CA LEU A 43 -14.04 -6.15 1.26
C LEU A 43 -12.81 -5.47 1.90
N MET A 44 -11.65 -5.49 1.21
CA MET A 44 -10.44 -4.83 1.72
C MET A 44 -10.59 -3.31 1.75
N THR A 45 -11.26 -2.71 0.77
CA THR A 45 -11.59 -1.29 0.78
C THR A 45 -12.48 -0.93 1.97
N ALA A 46 -13.54 -1.70 2.21
CA ALA A 46 -14.42 -1.49 3.36
C ALA A 46 -13.65 -1.62 4.69
N LEU A 47 -12.76 -2.63 4.81
CA LEU A 47 -11.94 -2.82 5.99
C LEU A 47 -10.96 -1.64 6.20
N THR A 48 -10.34 -1.14 5.11
CA THR A 48 -9.47 0.04 5.16
C THR A 48 -10.25 1.28 5.63
N MET A 49 -11.49 1.46 5.18
CA MET A 49 -12.35 2.54 5.65
C MET A 49 -12.66 2.39 7.14
N ILE A 50 -13.09 1.19 7.58
CA ILE A 50 -13.38 0.93 9.00
C ILE A 50 -12.15 1.24 9.87
N PHE A 51 -10.97 0.77 9.48
CA PHE A 51 -9.74 1.03 10.22
C PHE A 51 -9.34 2.52 10.23
N SER A 52 -9.63 3.26 9.17
CA SER A 52 -9.34 4.69 9.10
C SER A 52 -10.31 5.55 9.93
N PHE A 53 -11.55 5.09 10.10
CA PHE A 53 -12.58 5.82 10.85
C PHE A 53 -12.74 5.37 12.30
N THR A 54 -12.06 4.28 12.70
CA THR A 54 -12.14 3.76 14.07
C THR A 54 -10.78 3.78 14.77
N PRO A 55 -10.74 4.03 16.09
CA PRO A 55 -9.50 3.98 16.87
C PRO A 55 -8.82 2.59 16.85
N ILE A 56 -9.54 1.53 16.52
CA ILE A 56 -9.01 0.16 16.45
C ILE A 56 -7.96 0.04 15.34
N GLY A 57 -8.21 0.68 14.21
CA GLY A 57 -7.30 0.62 13.05
C GLY A 57 -6.23 1.71 13.02
N SER A 58 -6.37 2.75 13.86
CA SER A 58 -5.48 3.89 13.90
C SER A 58 -5.27 4.33 15.34
N ILE A 59 -4.28 3.74 16.01
CA ILE A 59 -4.00 4.00 17.43
C ILE A 59 -3.00 5.14 17.54
N PRO A 60 -3.40 6.34 18.02
CA PRO A 60 -2.50 7.47 18.18
C PRO A 60 -1.54 7.23 19.35
N ILE A 61 -0.24 7.32 19.10
CA ILE A 61 0.81 7.24 20.12
C ILE A 61 1.70 8.47 19.95
N GLY A 62 1.40 9.52 20.74
CA GLY A 62 2.05 10.81 20.60
C GLY A 62 1.78 11.45 19.24
N PRO A 63 2.80 11.97 18.53
CA PRO A 63 2.62 12.58 17.21
C PRO A 63 2.43 11.56 16.09
N LEU A 64 2.67 10.27 16.36
CA LEU A 64 2.51 9.17 15.41
C LEU A 64 1.22 8.40 15.66
N VAL A 65 0.85 7.64 14.64
CA VAL A 65 -0.32 6.74 14.68
C VAL A 65 0.16 5.35 14.23
N ILE A 66 -0.02 4.33 15.07
CA ILE A 66 0.10 2.94 14.64
C ILE A 66 -1.08 2.64 13.73
N THR A 67 -0.83 2.18 12.52
CA THR A 67 -1.90 1.94 11.56
C THR A 67 -1.98 0.47 11.16
N LEU A 68 -3.14 -0.14 11.37
CA LEU A 68 -3.44 -1.49 10.90
C LEU A 68 -3.91 -1.50 9.43
N ASN A 69 -4.02 -0.34 8.79
CA ASN A 69 -4.41 -0.21 7.38
C ASN A 69 -3.43 -0.86 6.39
N VAL A 70 -2.22 -1.18 6.82
CA VAL A 70 -1.24 -1.96 6.05
C VAL A 70 -1.69 -3.42 5.84
N ILE A 71 -2.53 -3.98 6.74
CA ILE A 71 -3.04 -5.36 6.64
C ILE A 71 -3.91 -5.57 5.40
N PRO A 72 -4.94 -4.75 5.12
CA PRO A 72 -5.70 -4.85 3.87
C PRO A 72 -4.84 -4.77 2.61
N ILE A 73 -3.78 -3.94 2.59
CA ILE A 73 -2.85 -3.85 1.47
C ILE A 73 -2.12 -5.19 1.27
N ALA A 74 -1.59 -5.77 2.35
CA ALA A 74 -0.89 -7.04 2.31
C ALA A 74 -1.80 -8.19 1.86
N ILE A 75 -3.05 -8.24 2.36
CA ILE A 75 -4.03 -9.25 1.94
C ILE A 75 -4.41 -9.08 0.47
N ALA A 76 -4.61 -7.85 -0.01
CA ALA A 76 -4.86 -7.57 -1.42
C ALA A 76 -3.66 -7.98 -2.29
N ALA A 77 -2.42 -7.79 -1.82
CA ALA A 77 -1.21 -8.19 -2.53
C ALA A 77 -1.14 -9.71 -2.74
N VAL A 78 -1.43 -10.51 -1.70
CA VAL A 78 -1.34 -11.98 -1.79
C VAL A 78 -2.54 -12.61 -2.52
N THR A 79 -3.69 -11.93 -2.58
CA THR A 79 -4.92 -12.46 -3.20
C THR A 79 -5.12 -12.00 -4.63
N VAL A 80 -4.96 -10.71 -4.89
CA VAL A 80 -5.24 -10.05 -6.19
C VAL A 80 -3.96 -9.70 -6.93
N GLY A 81 -2.87 -9.45 -6.18
CA GLY A 81 -1.57 -9.09 -6.75
C GLY A 81 -1.36 -7.58 -6.87
N PRO A 82 -0.38 -7.13 -7.72
CA PRO A 82 0.11 -5.74 -7.71
C PRO A 82 -0.95 -4.68 -7.99
N VAL A 83 -1.91 -4.97 -8.86
CA VAL A 83 -2.99 -4.02 -9.17
C VAL A 83 -3.94 -3.88 -7.98
N GLY A 84 -4.27 -5.00 -7.32
CA GLY A 84 -5.15 -4.98 -6.15
C GLY A 84 -4.54 -4.22 -4.98
N SER A 85 -3.28 -4.51 -4.64
CA SER A 85 -2.58 -3.81 -3.55
C SER A 85 -2.36 -2.33 -3.84
N ALA A 86 -2.08 -1.95 -5.11
CA ALA A 86 -1.98 -0.55 -5.51
C ALA A 86 -3.31 0.21 -5.32
N VAL A 87 -4.45 -0.40 -5.66
CA VAL A 87 -5.77 0.19 -5.44
C VAL A 87 -6.02 0.42 -3.96
N ILE A 88 -5.79 -0.59 -3.11
CA ILE A 88 -5.99 -0.46 -1.66
C ILE A 88 -4.99 0.54 -1.05
N GLY A 89 -3.73 0.54 -1.48
CA GLY A 89 -2.73 1.53 -1.07
C GLY A 89 -3.13 2.96 -1.45
N GLY A 90 -3.68 3.16 -2.66
CA GLY A 90 -4.24 4.44 -3.08
C GLY A 90 -5.45 4.88 -2.22
N VAL A 91 -6.38 3.98 -1.94
CA VAL A 91 -7.53 4.25 -1.04
C VAL A 91 -7.01 4.64 0.35
N PHE A 92 -6.07 3.88 0.92
CA PHE A 92 -5.48 4.21 2.20
C PHE A 92 -4.76 5.58 2.18
N GLY A 93 -4.04 5.89 1.10
CA GLY A 93 -3.39 7.19 0.93
C GLY A 93 -4.38 8.35 0.96
N LEU A 94 -5.50 8.23 0.24
CA LEU A 94 -6.59 9.21 0.25
C LEU A 94 -7.22 9.37 1.63
N LEU A 95 -7.56 8.26 2.29
CA LEU A 95 -8.13 8.29 3.65
C LEU A 95 -7.14 8.93 4.64
N SER A 96 -5.87 8.60 4.53
CA SER A 96 -4.82 9.19 5.38
C SER A 96 -4.65 10.70 5.16
N PHE A 97 -4.89 11.19 3.95
CA PHE A 97 -4.94 12.63 3.69
C PHE A 97 -6.20 13.28 4.29
N LEU A 98 -7.36 12.63 4.21
CA LEU A 98 -8.59 13.12 4.85
C LEU A 98 -8.46 13.20 6.39
N GLN A 99 -7.72 12.29 7.01
CA GLN A 99 -7.41 12.33 8.44
C GLN A 99 -6.61 13.59 8.85
N CYS A 100 -5.89 14.23 7.92
CA CYS A 100 -5.22 15.51 8.19
C CYS A 100 -6.20 16.67 8.43
N PHE A 101 -7.43 16.57 7.90
CA PHE A 101 -8.52 17.53 8.10
C PHE A 101 -9.46 17.15 9.25
N GLY A 102 -9.09 16.11 10.03
CA GLY A 102 -9.92 15.63 11.14
C GLY A 102 -11.06 14.69 10.73
N ILE A 103 -11.10 14.24 9.48
CA ILE A 103 -12.11 13.28 9.01
C ILE A 103 -11.66 11.86 9.38
N GLY A 104 -12.36 11.23 10.31
CA GLY A 104 -12.00 9.95 10.91
C GLY A 104 -11.13 10.12 12.17
N VAL A 105 -10.12 9.26 12.35
CA VAL A 105 -9.16 9.41 13.46
C VAL A 105 -8.17 10.52 13.12
N PRO A 106 -8.18 11.66 13.85
CA PRO A 106 -7.37 12.81 13.50
C PRO A 106 -5.88 12.53 13.65
N SER A 107 -5.08 13.01 12.70
CA SER A 107 -3.62 12.92 12.72
C SER A 107 -3.04 14.28 13.09
N GLY A 108 -2.50 14.42 14.29
CA GLY A 108 -1.88 15.69 14.75
C GLY A 108 -0.73 16.13 13.85
N MET A 109 0.18 15.21 13.49
CA MET A 109 1.23 15.48 12.51
C MET A 109 0.64 15.88 11.15
N GLY A 110 -0.41 15.19 10.70
CA GLY A 110 -1.05 15.49 9.42
C GLY A 110 -1.61 16.90 9.36
N ALA A 111 -2.30 17.35 10.42
CA ALA A 111 -2.84 18.70 10.52
C ALA A 111 -1.72 19.76 10.47
N ALA A 112 -0.60 19.53 11.17
CA ALA A 112 0.56 20.43 11.14
C ALA A 112 1.17 20.53 9.73
N LEU A 113 1.32 19.39 9.01
CA LEU A 113 1.88 19.40 7.67
C LEU A 113 0.97 20.08 6.64
N VAL A 114 -0.36 19.91 6.75
CA VAL A 114 -1.34 20.60 5.89
C VAL A 114 -1.33 22.11 6.16
N ALA A 115 -1.13 22.54 7.39
CA ALA A 115 -0.99 23.96 7.74
C ALA A 115 0.25 24.61 7.11
N ILE A 116 1.32 23.84 6.87
CA ILE A 116 2.55 24.31 6.21
C ILE A 116 2.35 24.35 4.68
N ASP A 117 2.01 23.23 4.09
CA ASP A 117 1.75 23.09 2.63
C ASP A 117 0.80 21.91 2.36
N PRO A 118 -0.43 22.18 1.95
CA PRO A 118 -1.43 21.13 1.70
C PRO A 118 -1.09 20.23 0.50
N VAL A 119 -0.37 20.76 -0.50
CA VAL A 119 0.02 19.98 -1.69
C VAL A 119 1.12 18.99 -1.34
N LEU A 120 2.15 19.45 -0.65
CA LEU A 120 3.22 18.57 -0.18
C LEU A 120 2.70 17.54 0.85
N ALA A 121 1.75 17.93 1.70
CA ALA A 121 1.08 17.01 2.63
C ALA A 121 0.30 15.92 1.90
N PHE A 122 -0.40 16.26 0.80
CA PHE A 122 -1.06 15.28 -0.05
C PHE A 122 -0.05 14.29 -0.64
N VAL A 123 1.03 14.78 -1.24
CA VAL A 123 2.09 13.94 -1.82
C VAL A 123 2.69 13.02 -0.75
N GLN A 124 3.01 13.54 0.42
CA GLN A 124 3.57 12.79 1.54
C GLN A 124 2.61 11.70 2.06
N ARG A 125 1.30 11.94 2.02
CA ARG A 125 0.29 10.98 2.48
C ARG A 125 -0.12 9.96 1.43
N PHE A 126 -0.19 10.36 0.17
CA PHE A 126 -0.70 9.52 -0.91
C PHE A 126 0.38 8.67 -1.60
N VAL A 127 1.47 9.32 -2.02
CA VAL A 127 2.50 8.65 -2.85
C VAL A 127 3.18 7.48 -2.14
N PRO A 128 3.64 7.59 -0.88
CA PRO A 128 4.27 6.47 -0.19
C PRO A 128 3.38 5.23 -0.10
N ARG A 129 2.10 5.39 0.15
CA ARG A 129 1.14 4.29 0.30
C ARG A 129 0.80 3.63 -1.02
N LEU A 130 0.71 4.43 -2.08
CA LEU A 130 0.52 3.92 -3.44
C LEU A 130 1.75 3.11 -3.89
N LEU A 131 2.95 3.63 -3.66
CA LEU A 131 4.22 2.94 -3.97
C LEU A 131 4.37 1.65 -3.16
N ASP A 132 4.05 1.70 -1.86
CA ASP A 132 4.02 0.51 -1.02
C ASP A 132 3.11 -0.56 -1.61
N GLY A 133 1.87 -0.23 -1.93
CA GLY A 133 0.92 -1.17 -2.54
C GLY A 133 1.45 -1.78 -3.84
N ILE A 134 2.08 -0.99 -4.70
CA ILE A 134 2.66 -1.47 -5.97
C ILE A 134 3.80 -2.45 -5.70
N ILE A 135 4.79 -2.05 -4.90
CA ILE A 135 6.01 -2.83 -4.67
C ILE A 135 5.70 -4.12 -3.91
N VAL A 136 4.87 -4.05 -2.87
CA VAL A 136 4.47 -5.22 -2.10
C VAL A 136 3.71 -6.23 -2.96
N GLY A 137 2.89 -5.78 -3.89
CA GLY A 137 2.23 -6.67 -4.85
C GLY A 137 3.22 -7.44 -5.72
N PHE A 138 4.32 -6.80 -6.14
CA PHE A 138 5.39 -7.49 -6.87
C PHE A 138 6.17 -8.45 -5.96
N ILE A 139 6.44 -8.06 -4.70
CA ILE A 139 7.08 -8.94 -3.70
C ILE A 139 6.21 -10.19 -3.47
N ALA A 140 4.91 -10.03 -3.25
CA ALA A 140 3.97 -11.14 -3.08
C ALA A 140 4.01 -12.11 -4.28
N LYS A 141 3.99 -11.56 -5.49
CA LYS A 141 4.08 -12.35 -6.74
C LYS A 141 5.41 -13.07 -6.88
N GLY A 142 6.51 -12.46 -6.49
CA GLY A 142 7.85 -13.06 -6.49
C GLY A 142 7.95 -14.17 -5.45
N MET A 143 7.60 -13.88 -4.20
CA MET A 143 7.66 -14.83 -3.08
C MET A 143 6.76 -16.05 -3.28
N SER A 144 5.61 -15.89 -3.88
CA SER A 144 4.71 -17.01 -4.17
C SER A 144 5.32 -18.06 -5.10
N LYS A 145 6.33 -17.71 -5.90
CA LYS A 145 7.04 -18.64 -6.80
C LYS A 145 8.14 -19.43 -6.09
N VAL A 146 8.80 -18.82 -5.11
CA VAL A 146 10.04 -19.33 -4.51
C VAL A 146 9.79 -20.09 -3.20
N THR A 147 8.79 -19.67 -2.40
CA THR A 147 8.61 -20.12 -1.01
C THR A 147 7.27 -20.84 -0.80
N ASN A 148 7.14 -21.51 0.36
CA ASN A 148 5.86 -22.09 0.83
C ASN A 148 4.82 -20.98 1.01
N ASN A 149 3.54 -21.31 0.80
CA ASN A 149 2.45 -20.33 0.82
C ASN A 149 2.40 -19.51 2.11
N TYR A 150 2.51 -20.15 3.28
CA TYR A 150 2.47 -19.45 4.56
C TYR A 150 3.63 -18.46 4.71
N VAL A 151 4.86 -18.90 4.42
CA VAL A 151 6.05 -18.05 4.50
C VAL A 151 5.94 -16.88 3.52
N SER A 152 5.46 -17.14 2.29
CA SER A 152 5.21 -16.08 1.30
C SER A 152 4.26 -15.00 1.83
N TYR A 153 3.17 -15.39 2.50
CA TYR A 153 2.20 -14.45 3.05
C TYR A 153 2.76 -13.68 4.25
N ALA A 154 3.46 -14.36 5.16
CA ALA A 154 4.11 -13.73 6.31
C ALA A 154 5.17 -12.69 5.88
N VAL A 155 6.05 -13.08 4.94
CA VAL A 155 7.07 -12.19 4.37
C VAL A 155 6.43 -10.99 3.66
N THR A 156 5.35 -11.21 2.90
CA THR A 156 4.61 -10.10 2.28
C THR A 156 4.09 -9.14 3.34
N GLY A 157 3.49 -9.64 4.42
CA GLY A 157 3.03 -8.80 5.53
C GLY A 157 4.14 -8.00 6.20
N PHE A 158 5.29 -8.62 6.43
CA PHE A 158 6.46 -7.94 6.97
C PHE A 158 6.92 -6.79 6.07
N PHE A 159 7.09 -7.06 4.77
CA PHE A 159 7.54 -6.03 3.84
C PHE A 159 6.51 -4.92 3.64
N THR A 160 5.21 -5.21 3.74
CA THR A 160 4.17 -4.17 3.68
C THR A 160 4.35 -3.16 4.81
N ALA A 161 4.47 -3.60 6.05
CA ALA A 161 4.65 -2.70 7.17
C ALA A 161 6.01 -1.97 7.11
N PHE A 162 7.06 -2.67 6.74
CA PHE A 162 8.41 -2.10 6.62
C PHE A 162 8.47 -1.00 5.55
N LEU A 163 7.99 -1.29 4.34
CA LEU A 163 8.04 -0.34 3.21
C LEU A 163 7.09 0.85 3.44
N ASN A 164 5.90 0.61 4.01
CA ASN A 164 5.00 1.69 4.39
C ASN A 164 5.71 2.70 5.32
N THR A 165 6.39 2.22 6.35
CA THR A 165 7.13 3.07 7.29
C THR A 165 8.33 3.72 6.62
N ALA A 166 9.12 2.97 5.85
CA ALA A 166 10.30 3.50 5.16
C ALA A 166 9.94 4.61 4.17
N PHE A 167 8.95 4.39 3.31
CA PHE A 167 8.51 5.39 2.34
C PHE A 167 7.86 6.60 3.01
N PHE A 168 7.06 6.39 4.06
CA PHE A 168 6.43 7.46 4.80
C PHE A 168 7.47 8.40 5.44
N MET A 169 8.45 7.83 6.13
CA MET A 169 9.50 8.61 6.79
C MET A 169 10.46 9.26 5.79
N SER A 170 10.80 8.56 4.71
CA SER A 170 11.60 9.15 3.63
C SER A 170 10.90 10.35 3.00
N ALA A 171 9.60 10.24 2.70
CA ALA A 171 8.82 11.35 2.17
C ALA A 171 8.70 12.50 3.16
N LEU A 172 8.52 12.21 4.47
CA LEU A 172 8.47 13.23 5.51
C LEU A 172 9.77 14.04 5.55
N VAL A 173 10.91 13.36 5.59
CA VAL A 173 12.23 14.02 5.66
C VAL A 173 12.56 14.76 4.37
N LEU A 174 12.27 14.18 3.20
CA LEU A 174 12.57 14.79 1.91
C LEU A 174 11.73 16.05 1.63
N LEU A 175 10.44 16.02 1.98
CA LEU A 175 9.50 17.10 1.66
C LEU A 175 9.47 18.18 2.77
N PHE A 176 9.58 17.77 4.03
CA PHE A 176 9.38 18.65 5.18
C PHE A 176 10.60 18.76 6.10
N GLY A 177 11.72 18.08 5.81
CA GLY A 177 12.92 18.06 6.68
C GLY A 177 13.52 19.43 6.99
N ASN A 178 13.30 20.42 6.12
CA ASN A 178 13.76 21.79 6.31
C ASN A 178 12.78 22.69 7.09
N THR A 179 11.58 22.21 7.39
CA THR A 179 10.57 22.96 8.14
C THR A 179 10.90 22.99 9.63
N ASP A 180 10.52 24.08 10.30
CA ASP A 180 10.77 24.23 11.74
C ASP A 180 10.07 23.15 12.56
N TYR A 181 8.87 22.73 12.14
CA TYR A 181 8.12 21.64 12.75
C TYR A 181 8.92 20.32 12.77
N VAL A 182 9.50 19.91 11.65
CA VAL A 182 10.28 18.66 11.57
C VAL A 182 11.61 18.80 12.30
N LYS A 183 12.28 19.97 12.23
CA LYS A 183 13.50 20.26 12.99
C LYS A 183 13.27 20.18 14.50
N GLU A 184 12.15 20.70 14.98
CA GLU A 184 11.74 20.60 16.38
C GLU A 184 11.49 19.15 16.80
N LEU A 185 10.76 18.36 15.97
CA LEU A 185 10.58 16.92 16.19
C LEU A 185 11.91 16.16 16.21
N MET A 186 12.87 16.55 15.37
CA MET A 186 14.22 15.95 15.36
C MET A 186 15.03 16.25 16.61
N GLY A 187 14.76 17.39 17.30
CA GLY A 187 15.43 17.76 18.54
C GLY A 187 16.96 17.81 18.41
N GLY A 188 17.50 18.21 17.27
CA GLY A 188 18.94 18.26 16.99
C GLY A 188 19.60 16.91 16.73
N LYS A 189 18.84 15.81 16.66
CA LYS A 189 19.37 14.47 16.34
C LYS A 189 19.60 14.31 14.84
N ASN A 190 20.55 13.44 14.48
CA ASN A 190 20.73 13.03 13.09
C ASN A 190 19.45 12.36 12.55
N ILE A 191 19.17 12.52 11.25
CA ILE A 191 17.98 11.97 10.57
C ILE A 191 17.80 10.48 10.86
N ILE A 192 18.87 9.68 10.80
CA ILE A 192 18.83 8.23 11.06
C ILE A 192 18.41 7.96 12.51
N VAL A 193 19.02 8.65 13.48
CA VAL A 193 18.70 8.48 14.90
C VAL A 193 17.28 8.92 15.17
N PHE A 194 16.81 10.01 14.55
CA PHE A 194 15.42 10.45 14.61
C PHE A 194 14.46 9.37 14.11
N ILE A 195 14.67 8.84 12.92
CA ILE A 195 13.82 7.78 12.36
C ILE A 195 13.79 6.57 13.29
N CYS A 196 14.94 6.09 13.74
CA CYS A 196 15.02 4.93 14.63
C CYS A 196 14.35 5.15 15.99
N THR A 197 14.51 6.31 16.60
CA THR A 197 13.92 6.60 17.91
C THR A 197 12.45 6.97 17.84
N PHE A 198 12.04 7.67 16.78
CA PHE A 198 10.69 8.19 16.62
C PHE A 198 9.70 7.13 16.15
N VAL A 199 10.15 6.23 15.27
CA VAL A 199 9.28 5.23 14.63
C VAL A 199 9.55 3.81 15.13
N GLY A 200 10.71 3.55 15.74
CA GLY A 200 11.23 2.21 15.97
C GLY A 200 10.25 1.25 16.65
N ILE A 201 9.64 1.61 17.77
CA ILE A 201 8.70 0.75 18.49
C ILE A 201 7.41 0.54 17.67
N ASN A 202 6.87 1.63 17.09
CA ASN A 202 5.64 1.57 16.29
C ASN A 202 5.82 0.67 15.06
N ALA A 203 6.95 0.82 14.34
CA ALA A 203 7.27 0.00 13.19
C ALA A 203 7.44 -1.47 13.55
N LEU A 204 8.09 -1.79 14.66
CA LEU A 204 8.26 -3.18 15.10
C LEU A 204 6.90 -3.83 15.41
N VAL A 205 6.00 -3.12 16.09
CA VAL A 205 4.66 -3.62 16.38
C VAL A 205 3.86 -3.82 15.09
N GLU A 206 3.86 -2.83 14.19
CA GLU A 206 3.18 -2.95 12.89
C GLU A 206 3.72 -4.12 12.06
N MET A 207 5.05 -4.30 11.99
CA MET A 207 5.67 -5.42 11.28
C MET A 207 5.29 -6.77 11.89
N ALA A 208 5.33 -6.90 13.21
CA ALA A 208 4.96 -8.15 13.88
C ALA A 208 3.49 -8.51 13.66
N VAL A 209 2.57 -7.56 13.88
CA VAL A 209 1.13 -7.77 13.71
C VAL A 209 0.80 -8.04 12.24
N CYS A 210 1.34 -7.26 11.31
CA CYS A 210 1.06 -7.44 9.88
C CYS A 210 1.60 -8.78 9.36
N THR A 211 2.78 -9.21 9.81
CA THR A 211 3.35 -10.52 9.48
C THR A 211 2.45 -11.66 9.95
N PHE A 212 2.03 -11.62 11.21
CA PHE A 212 1.19 -12.66 11.79
C PHE A 212 -0.20 -12.72 11.16
N VAL A 213 -0.87 -11.57 11.04
CA VAL A 213 -2.23 -11.49 10.50
C VAL A 213 -2.24 -11.85 9.01
N THR A 214 -1.31 -11.31 8.21
CA THR A 214 -1.25 -11.65 6.78
C THR A 214 -0.90 -13.12 6.55
N GLY A 215 -0.01 -13.69 7.37
CA GLY A 215 0.33 -15.11 7.32
C GLY A 215 -0.88 -16.01 7.60
N THR A 216 -1.61 -15.75 8.70
CA THR A 216 -2.76 -16.55 9.12
C THR A 216 -3.96 -16.37 8.19
N VAL A 217 -4.34 -15.13 7.87
CA VAL A 217 -5.47 -14.83 6.98
C VAL A 217 -5.17 -15.31 5.56
N GLY A 218 -3.95 -15.09 5.05
CA GLY A 218 -3.53 -15.59 3.75
C GLY A 218 -3.62 -17.12 3.65
N ALA A 219 -3.18 -17.84 4.69
CA ALA A 219 -3.31 -19.29 4.76
C ALA A 219 -4.78 -19.75 4.81
N ALA A 220 -5.65 -19.05 5.55
CA ALA A 220 -7.08 -19.32 5.59
C ALA A 220 -7.73 -19.09 4.21
N LEU A 221 -7.43 -18.00 3.55
CA LEU A 221 -7.94 -17.68 2.21
C LEU A 221 -7.45 -18.69 1.15
N TYR A 222 -6.23 -19.20 1.31
CA TYR A 222 -5.71 -20.27 0.45
C TYR A 222 -6.50 -21.57 0.65
N LYS A 223 -6.75 -21.99 1.90
CA LYS A 223 -7.59 -23.17 2.20
C LYS A 223 -9.02 -22.99 1.70
N ALA A 224 -9.58 -21.80 1.77
CA ALA A 224 -10.91 -21.45 1.25
C ALA A 224 -10.96 -21.30 -0.28
N ARG A 225 -9.85 -21.59 -1.01
CA ARG A 225 -9.72 -21.50 -2.47
C ARG A 225 -9.99 -20.11 -3.07
N PHE A 226 -9.78 -19.07 -2.27
CA PHE A 226 -9.78 -17.68 -2.78
C PHE A 226 -8.47 -17.33 -3.48
N ILE A 227 -7.35 -17.93 -3.05
CA ILE A 227 -6.04 -17.80 -3.71
C ILE A 227 -5.83 -19.03 -4.61
N PRO A 228 -5.48 -18.84 -5.90
CA PRO A 228 -5.27 -19.97 -6.82
C PRO A 228 -4.07 -20.83 -6.38
N SER A 229 -4.21 -22.15 -6.48
CA SER A 229 -3.13 -23.10 -6.25
C SER A 229 -2.00 -22.91 -7.26
N LYS A 230 -0.74 -23.08 -6.81
CA LYS A 230 0.48 -22.96 -7.65
C LYS A 230 0.42 -23.77 -8.95
N ASN A 231 -0.24 -24.94 -8.95
CA ASN A 231 -0.35 -25.82 -10.11
C ASN A 231 -1.27 -25.29 -11.22
N LYS A 232 -2.11 -24.26 -10.97
CA LYS A 232 -2.98 -23.66 -11.99
C LYS A 232 -2.43 -22.35 -12.57
N ALA A 233 -1.34 -21.82 -12.07
CA ALA A 233 -0.73 -20.59 -12.56
C ALA A 233 0.33 -20.84 -13.65
N GLN A 234 0.66 -22.11 -13.93
CA GLN A 234 1.65 -22.53 -14.94
C GLN A 234 1.01 -23.24 -16.16
N ALA A 235 -0.28 -23.38 -16.22
CA ALA A 235 -1.06 -23.83 -17.34
C ALA A 235 -1.89 -22.63 -17.89
#